data_72eff2794edad1f00857588e94f72c5b
#
_entry.id   72eff2794edad1f00857588e94f72c5b
#
_cell.length_a   1.000
_cell.length_b   1.000
_cell.length_c   1.000
_cell.angle_alpha   90.00
_cell.angle_beta   90.00
_cell.angle_gamma   90.00
#
_symmetry.space_group_name_H-M   'P 1'
#
loop_
_entity.id
_entity.type
_entity.pdbx_description
1 polymer ?
#
loop_
_entity_poly.entity_id
_entity_poly.type
_entity_poly.pdbx_seq_one_letter_code
_entity_poly.pdbx_strand_id
1 'polypeptide(L)'
;MIRLIQKVELDAIKEFKKICEENDIDFFLRGGSVLGAVKYDGFIPWDDDMDIAVPREAYDKLPSVFKDRIIAGKYQVLTYQYCDTLHCYFPRLFLLEDERKRLGLPRNTNLGLHLIDIIPLDGAPNHSVLRKIYFGKVYWYRFLASLGTTYVGDHVDMHSTKQKLIIGFFKKLGFAKLFPQNSVYRRLDNLYKKYDWKKQKYAGTINASLFAKEVMPVEIWGEGVEKPFEDTFFKVPTEYDRYLKRLYGENYLHEEPSDDEKKSHLGG
;
A
#
# COMPACT_ATOMS: atom_id res chain seq x y z
N MET A 1 21.13 5.98 7.55
CA MET A 1 19.88 5.39 8.07
C MET A 1 19.04 4.75 6.97
N ILE A 2 18.71 5.45 5.90
CA ILE A 2 17.90 4.93 4.77
C ILE A 2 18.41 3.57 4.27
N ARG A 3 19.70 3.43 3.93
CA ARG A 3 20.26 2.14 3.47
C ARG A 3 20.13 0.99 4.48
N LEU A 4 20.07 1.26 5.78
CA LEU A 4 19.81 0.22 6.79
C LEU A 4 18.34 -0.23 6.72
N ILE A 5 17.41 0.72 6.55
CA ILE A 5 15.99 0.43 6.40
C ILE A 5 15.77 -0.38 5.13
N GLN A 6 16.30 0.07 3.98
CA GLN A 6 16.22 -0.65 2.70
C GLN A 6 16.76 -2.09 2.79
N LYS A 7 17.85 -2.33 3.56
CA LYS A 7 18.34 -3.69 3.80
C LYS A 7 17.36 -4.54 4.61
N VAL A 8 16.71 -3.95 5.60
CA VAL A 8 15.69 -4.63 6.42
C VAL A 8 14.44 -4.91 5.58
N GLU A 9 14.03 -3.99 4.74
CA GLU A 9 12.91 -4.16 3.80
C GLU A 9 13.19 -5.26 2.78
N LEU A 10 14.40 -5.29 2.22
CA LEU A 10 14.81 -6.33 1.29
C LEU A 10 14.79 -7.72 1.95
N ASP A 11 15.33 -7.85 3.18
CA ASP A 11 15.26 -9.11 3.94
C ASP A 11 13.79 -9.49 4.20
N ALA A 12 12.97 -8.52 4.61
CA ALA A 12 11.55 -8.74 4.91
C ALA A 12 10.76 -9.21 3.69
N ILE A 13 10.92 -8.55 2.52
CA ILE A 13 10.18 -8.92 1.30
C ILE A 13 10.65 -10.27 0.74
N LYS A 14 11.92 -10.62 0.87
CA LYS A 14 12.45 -11.93 0.46
C LYS A 14 11.87 -13.05 1.32
N GLU A 15 11.79 -12.87 2.63
CA GLU A 15 11.19 -13.85 3.54
C GLU A 15 9.65 -13.92 3.35
N PHE A 16 8.99 -12.78 3.10
CA PHE A 16 7.58 -12.74 2.75
C PHE A 16 7.30 -13.48 1.43
N LYS A 17 8.13 -13.26 0.40
CA LYS A 17 8.02 -13.92 -0.92
C LYS A 17 8.06 -15.44 -0.81
N LYS A 18 8.98 -16.01 -0.01
CA LYS A 18 9.06 -17.47 0.22
C LYS A 18 7.73 -18.05 0.74
N ILE A 19 7.13 -17.37 1.73
CA ILE A 19 5.84 -17.82 2.27
C ILE A 19 4.72 -17.66 1.24
N CYS A 20 4.75 -16.60 0.45
CA CYS A 20 3.79 -16.38 -0.62
C CYS A 20 3.87 -17.48 -1.69
N GLU A 21 5.07 -17.86 -2.11
CA GLU A 21 5.32 -18.95 -3.05
C GLU A 21 4.80 -20.31 -2.53
N GLU A 22 5.01 -20.60 -1.24
CA GLU A 22 4.49 -21.82 -0.58
C GLU A 22 2.95 -21.89 -0.54
N ASN A 23 2.25 -20.75 -0.70
CA ASN A 23 0.80 -20.64 -0.58
C ASN A 23 0.10 -20.17 -1.86
N ASP A 24 0.78 -20.24 -3.01
CA ASP A 24 0.26 -19.75 -4.30
C ASP A 24 -0.30 -18.32 -4.21
N ILE A 25 0.48 -17.45 -3.58
CA ILE A 25 0.23 -16.01 -3.48
C ILE A 25 1.23 -15.28 -4.37
N ASP A 26 0.76 -14.81 -5.51
CA ASP A 26 1.56 -13.98 -6.40
C ASP A 26 1.38 -12.50 -6.07
N PHE A 27 2.39 -11.68 -6.34
CA PHE A 27 2.33 -10.23 -6.17
C PHE A 27 3.25 -9.50 -7.14
N PHE A 28 2.98 -8.22 -7.33
CA PHE A 28 3.78 -7.29 -8.12
C PHE A 28 4.38 -6.22 -7.22
N LEU A 29 5.53 -5.70 -7.57
CA LEU A 29 5.92 -4.38 -7.09
C LEU A 29 4.93 -3.34 -7.62
N ARG A 30 4.74 -2.24 -6.90
CA ARG A 30 3.90 -1.13 -7.34
C ARG A 30 4.56 0.23 -7.05
N GLY A 31 4.01 1.29 -7.67
CA GLY A 31 4.41 2.68 -7.38
C GLY A 31 5.91 2.92 -7.51
N GLY A 32 6.49 3.50 -6.46
CA GLY A 32 7.92 3.78 -6.32
C GLY A 32 8.79 2.54 -6.43
N SER A 33 8.32 1.38 -5.93
CA SER A 33 9.09 0.14 -6.01
C SER A 33 9.26 -0.37 -7.45
N VAL A 34 8.27 -0.12 -8.36
CA VAL A 34 8.43 -0.40 -9.81
C VAL A 34 9.45 0.56 -10.42
N LEU A 35 9.37 1.86 -10.08
CA LEU A 35 10.33 2.85 -10.56
C LEU A 35 11.74 2.50 -10.09
N GLY A 36 11.89 2.07 -8.84
CA GLY A 36 13.15 1.58 -8.28
C GLY A 36 13.73 0.42 -9.07
N ALA A 37 12.94 -0.62 -9.32
CA ALA A 37 13.35 -1.79 -10.11
C ALA A 37 13.76 -1.43 -11.55
N VAL A 38 13.08 -0.47 -12.19
CA VAL A 38 13.31 -0.14 -13.61
C VAL A 38 14.46 0.86 -13.80
N LYS A 39 14.60 1.83 -12.89
CA LYS A 39 15.56 2.92 -13.03
C LYS A 39 16.87 2.68 -12.26
N TYR A 40 16.81 1.93 -11.14
CA TYR A 40 17.94 1.78 -10.22
C TYR A 40 18.33 0.31 -9.97
N ASP A 41 17.65 -0.65 -10.58
CA ASP A 41 17.78 -2.10 -10.31
C ASP A 41 17.67 -2.42 -8.80
N GLY A 42 16.87 -1.65 -8.06
CA GLY A 42 16.74 -1.74 -6.60
C GLY A 42 15.87 -0.63 -6.04
N PHE A 43 16.16 -0.23 -4.80
CA PHE A 43 15.48 0.89 -4.19
C PHE A 43 15.82 2.22 -4.85
N ILE A 44 14.86 3.14 -4.87
CA ILE A 44 15.15 4.55 -5.10
C ILE A 44 16.07 5.03 -3.96
N PRO A 45 17.22 5.69 -4.24
CA PRO A 45 18.27 5.90 -3.23
C PRO A 45 17.86 6.66 -1.97
N TRP A 46 16.79 7.46 -2.03
CA TRP A 46 16.27 8.28 -0.92
C TRP A 46 14.92 7.79 -0.38
N ASP A 47 14.39 6.71 -0.93
CA ASP A 47 13.11 6.13 -0.53
C ASP A 47 13.28 5.14 0.64
N ASP A 48 12.34 5.13 1.54
CA ASP A 48 12.35 4.33 2.78
C ASP A 48 11.04 3.56 2.98
N ASP A 49 10.33 3.30 1.90
CA ASP A 49 9.16 2.43 1.88
C ASP A 49 9.15 1.51 0.64
N MET A 50 8.45 0.41 0.76
CA MET A 50 8.19 -0.53 -0.32
C MET A 50 6.70 -0.84 -0.40
N ASP A 51 6.20 -0.86 -1.62
CA ASP A 51 4.81 -1.17 -1.90
C ASP A 51 4.66 -2.38 -2.81
N ILE A 52 3.72 -3.26 -2.50
CA ILE A 52 3.35 -4.38 -3.37
C ILE A 52 1.85 -4.38 -3.69
N ALA A 53 1.52 -4.86 -4.89
CA ALA A 53 0.16 -5.11 -5.34
C ALA A 53 -0.10 -6.61 -5.38
N VAL A 54 -1.12 -7.07 -4.66
CA VAL A 54 -1.49 -8.49 -4.59
C VAL A 54 -2.83 -8.69 -5.30
N PRO A 55 -2.93 -9.54 -6.33
CA PRO A 55 -4.21 -9.89 -6.95
C PRO A 55 -5.26 -10.26 -5.91
N ARG A 56 -6.49 -9.78 -6.06
CA ARG A 56 -7.55 -9.91 -5.03
C ARG A 56 -7.74 -11.34 -4.52
N GLU A 57 -7.74 -12.32 -5.40
CA GLU A 57 -7.89 -13.72 -5.04
C GLU A 57 -6.77 -14.26 -4.15
N ALA A 58 -5.56 -13.77 -4.35
CA ALA A 58 -4.39 -14.09 -3.53
C ALA A 58 -4.38 -13.25 -2.23
N TYR A 59 -4.76 -11.97 -2.32
CA TYR A 59 -4.88 -11.08 -1.18
C TYR A 59 -5.85 -11.60 -0.12
N ASP A 60 -6.99 -12.14 -0.52
CA ASP A 60 -8.00 -12.67 0.40
C ASP A 60 -7.50 -13.90 1.18
N LYS A 61 -6.39 -14.55 0.77
CA LYS A 61 -5.71 -15.62 1.51
C LYS A 61 -4.79 -15.10 2.64
N LEU A 62 -4.29 -13.86 2.53
CA LEU A 62 -3.28 -13.32 3.44
C LEU A 62 -3.66 -13.44 4.93
N PRO A 63 -4.89 -13.12 5.37
CA PRO A 63 -5.24 -13.22 6.78
C PRO A 63 -5.10 -14.65 7.34
N SER A 64 -5.42 -15.66 6.55
CA SER A 64 -5.32 -17.07 6.98
C SER A 64 -3.88 -17.58 7.01
N VAL A 65 -3.03 -17.09 6.11
CA VAL A 65 -1.61 -17.49 5.98
C VAL A 65 -0.73 -16.81 7.02
N PHE A 66 -1.02 -15.55 7.34
CA PHE A 66 -0.13 -14.70 8.13
C PHE A 66 -0.62 -14.40 9.55
N LYS A 67 -1.86 -14.77 9.91
CA LYS A 67 -2.36 -14.57 11.28
C LYS A 67 -1.46 -15.32 12.27
N ASP A 68 -1.01 -14.59 13.31
CA ASP A 68 -0.15 -15.11 14.38
C ASP A 68 1.20 -15.70 13.91
N ARG A 69 1.56 -15.50 12.64
CA ARG A 69 2.81 -15.99 12.07
C ARG A 69 3.92 -14.96 12.24
N ILE A 70 5.02 -15.38 12.86
CA ILE A 70 6.28 -14.65 12.89
C ILE A 70 7.16 -15.12 11.75
N ILE A 71 7.55 -14.21 10.89
CA ILE A 71 8.36 -14.46 9.70
C ILE A 71 9.84 -14.31 10.06
N ALA A 72 10.63 -15.35 9.84
CA ALA A 72 12.08 -15.38 10.12
C ALA A 72 12.47 -14.91 11.55
N GLY A 73 11.54 -14.98 12.51
CA GLY A 73 11.76 -14.49 13.89
C GLY A 73 11.83 -12.97 14.01
N LYS A 74 11.57 -12.19 12.97
CA LYS A 74 11.80 -10.75 12.91
C LYS A 74 10.60 -9.93 12.42
N TYR A 75 9.71 -10.51 11.63
CA TYR A 75 8.66 -9.77 10.94
C TYR A 75 7.28 -10.33 11.22
N GLN A 76 6.26 -9.48 11.06
CA GLN A 76 4.86 -9.86 11.23
C GLN A 76 3.98 -9.07 10.26
N VAL A 77 3.05 -9.75 9.60
CA VAL A 77 1.99 -9.08 8.83
C VAL A 77 0.84 -8.76 9.76
N LEU A 78 0.42 -7.51 9.81
CA LEU A 78 -0.75 -7.05 10.54
C LEU A 78 -1.83 -6.58 9.58
N THR A 79 -3.09 -6.88 9.90
CA THR A 79 -4.28 -6.38 9.20
C THR A 79 -5.37 -6.03 10.22
N TYR A 80 -6.22 -5.06 9.89
CA TYR A 80 -7.38 -4.68 10.72
C TYR A 80 -8.33 -5.84 11.05
N GLN A 81 -8.22 -6.96 10.32
CA GLN A 81 -9.08 -8.13 10.53
C GLN A 81 -8.77 -8.88 11.84
N TYR A 82 -7.54 -8.77 12.35
CA TYR A 82 -7.11 -9.41 13.59
C TYR A 82 -6.22 -8.53 14.48
N CYS A 83 -5.99 -7.28 14.09
CA CYS A 83 -5.28 -6.28 14.88
C CYS A 83 -6.11 -5.01 14.97
N ASP A 84 -6.86 -4.86 16.08
CA ASP A 84 -7.78 -3.73 16.28
C ASP A 84 -7.07 -2.39 16.42
N THR A 85 -5.77 -2.41 16.74
CA THR A 85 -4.94 -1.21 16.87
C THR A 85 -4.29 -0.78 15.55
N LEU A 86 -4.42 -1.57 14.50
CA LEU A 86 -3.98 -1.19 13.16
C LEU A 86 -5.02 -0.27 12.49
N HIS A 87 -4.73 1.01 12.45
CA HIS A 87 -5.58 2.01 11.80
C HIS A 87 -5.32 2.14 10.30
N CYS A 88 -5.24 1.00 9.61
CA CYS A 88 -5.06 0.89 8.18
C CYS A 88 -6.03 -0.14 7.59
N TYR A 89 -6.60 0.14 6.44
CA TYR A 89 -7.59 -0.75 5.78
C TYR A 89 -6.96 -1.75 4.80
N PHE A 90 -5.64 -1.89 4.81
CA PHE A 90 -4.88 -2.95 4.12
C PHE A 90 -3.78 -3.50 5.04
N PRO A 91 -3.30 -4.73 4.80
CA PRO A 91 -2.22 -5.32 5.56
C PRO A 91 -0.90 -4.58 5.38
N ARG A 92 -0.09 -4.65 6.43
CA ARG A 92 1.27 -4.12 6.46
C ARG A 92 2.23 -5.15 7.04
N LEU A 93 3.43 -5.22 6.50
CA LEU A 93 4.52 -6.01 7.07
C LEU A 93 5.33 -5.12 8.01
N PHE A 94 5.42 -5.54 9.26
CA PHE A 94 6.11 -4.83 10.34
C PHE A 94 7.39 -5.55 10.75
N LEU A 95 8.39 -4.77 11.13
CA LEU A 95 9.52 -5.24 11.93
C LEU A 95 9.08 -5.40 13.39
N LEU A 96 9.41 -6.53 14.03
CA LEU A 96 9.13 -6.74 15.45
C LEU A 96 9.83 -5.68 16.30
N GLU A 97 9.18 -5.23 17.37
CA GLU A 97 9.64 -4.11 18.18
C GLU A 97 11.01 -4.36 18.84
N ASP A 98 11.28 -5.60 19.26
CA ASP A 98 12.57 -5.94 19.87
C ASP A 98 13.70 -5.87 18.82
N GLU A 99 13.44 -6.32 17.60
CA GLU A 99 14.40 -6.25 16.52
C GLU A 99 14.61 -4.80 16.05
N ARG A 100 13.54 -4.01 15.98
CA ARG A 100 13.61 -2.57 15.69
C ARG A 100 14.52 -1.86 16.70
N LYS A 101 14.32 -2.11 18.01
CA LYS A 101 15.15 -1.53 19.08
C LYS A 101 16.59 -1.99 18.99
N ARG A 102 16.83 -3.29 18.70
CA ARG A 102 18.17 -3.87 18.55
C ARG A 102 18.95 -3.18 17.42
N LEU A 103 18.25 -2.82 16.32
CA LEU A 103 18.83 -2.14 15.18
C LEU A 103 18.89 -0.61 15.31
N GLY A 104 18.31 -0.04 16.37
CA GLY A 104 18.25 1.41 16.59
C GLY A 104 17.40 2.14 15.54
N LEU A 105 16.41 1.47 14.92
CA LEU A 105 15.57 2.04 13.89
C LEU A 105 14.42 2.88 14.45
N PRO A 106 13.98 3.95 13.75
CA PRO A 106 12.86 4.77 14.18
C PRO A 106 11.54 4.01 14.11
N ARG A 107 10.48 4.60 14.63
CA ARG A 107 9.09 4.23 14.37
C ARG A 107 8.53 5.11 13.29
N ASN A 108 7.64 4.57 12.48
CA ASN A 108 6.81 5.33 11.54
C ASN A 108 5.31 5.19 11.83
N THR A 109 4.95 4.36 12.81
CA THR A 109 3.57 4.23 13.31
C THR A 109 3.56 4.03 14.82
N ASN A 110 2.36 4.11 15.44
CA ASN A 110 2.15 3.76 16.85
C ASN A 110 2.46 2.28 17.15
N LEU A 111 2.38 1.40 16.15
CA LEU A 111 2.68 -0.04 16.29
C LEU A 111 4.16 -0.38 16.09
N GLY A 112 4.97 0.57 15.60
CA GLY A 112 6.39 0.34 15.35
C GLY A 112 6.85 0.82 13.99
N LEU A 113 7.72 0.06 13.36
CA LEU A 113 8.20 0.31 12.01
C LEU A 113 7.50 -0.65 11.04
N HIS A 114 6.58 -0.13 10.22
CA HIS A 114 6.11 -0.86 9.05
C HIS A 114 7.10 -0.66 7.89
N LEU A 115 7.28 -1.71 7.12
CA LEU A 115 8.27 -1.80 6.06
C LEU A 115 7.60 -1.85 4.69
N ILE A 116 6.48 -2.57 4.57
CA ILE A 116 5.87 -2.87 3.29
C ILE A 116 4.35 -2.70 3.37
N ASP A 117 3.80 -1.92 2.47
CA ASP A 117 2.36 -1.81 2.27
C ASP A 117 1.89 -2.88 1.28
N ILE A 118 0.93 -3.71 1.72
CA ILE A 118 0.39 -4.84 0.94
C ILE A 118 -0.99 -4.46 0.42
N ILE A 119 -1.08 -4.11 -0.86
CA ILE A 119 -2.24 -3.44 -1.44
C ILE A 119 -2.96 -4.37 -2.42
N PRO A 120 -4.29 -4.55 -2.34
CA PRO A 120 -5.01 -5.40 -3.28
C PRO A 120 -5.06 -4.78 -4.67
N LEU A 121 -4.88 -5.61 -5.69
CA LEU A 121 -5.19 -5.31 -7.07
C LEU A 121 -6.64 -5.66 -7.36
N ASP A 122 -7.46 -4.64 -7.58
CA ASP A 122 -8.91 -4.75 -7.75
C ASP A 122 -9.40 -4.26 -9.11
N GLY A 123 -10.53 -4.79 -9.56
CA GLY A 123 -11.19 -4.33 -10.77
C GLY A 123 -11.99 -3.05 -10.56
N ALA A 124 -12.17 -2.27 -11.63
CA ALA A 124 -13.03 -1.10 -11.65
C ALA A 124 -14.14 -1.22 -12.72
N PRO A 125 -15.31 -0.58 -12.53
CA PRO A 125 -16.41 -0.64 -13.50
C PRO A 125 -15.98 -0.22 -14.89
N ASN A 126 -16.35 -0.99 -15.91
CA ASN A 126 -16.04 -0.69 -17.32
C ASN A 126 -16.74 0.57 -17.81
N HIS A 127 -18.01 0.75 -17.40
CA HIS A 127 -18.79 1.92 -17.83
C HIS A 127 -18.38 3.17 -17.05
N SER A 128 -18.09 4.27 -17.76
CA SER A 128 -17.53 5.51 -17.17
C SER A 128 -18.41 6.15 -16.09
N VAL A 129 -19.74 6.18 -16.30
CA VAL A 129 -20.68 6.73 -15.31
C VAL A 129 -20.72 5.86 -14.04
N LEU A 130 -20.81 4.54 -14.20
CA LEU A 130 -20.78 3.60 -13.07
C LEU A 130 -19.46 3.70 -12.30
N ARG A 131 -18.34 3.90 -13.00
CA ARG A 131 -17.03 4.10 -12.41
C ARG A 131 -16.95 5.39 -11.59
N LYS A 132 -17.54 6.50 -12.06
CA LYS A 132 -17.64 7.74 -11.29
C LYS A 132 -18.46 7.56 -10.02
N ILE A 133 -19.61 6.87 -10.11
CA ILE A 133 -20.47 6.57 -8.94
C ILE A 133 -19.72 5.66 -7.94
N TYR A 134 -19.02 4.64 -8.46
CA TYR A 134 -18.19 3.74 -7.66
C TYR A 134 -17.12 4.52 -6.90
N PHE A 135 -16.37 5.38 -7.56
CA PHE A 135 -15.35 6.21 -6.93
C PHE A 135 -15.94 7.19 -5.92
N GLY A 136 -17.11 7.77 -6.19
CA GLY A 136 -17.81 8.61 -5.22
C GLY A 136 -18.10 7.85 -3.91
N LYS A 137 -18.53 6.58 -4.00
CA LYS A 137 -18.72 5.71 -2.82
C LYS A 137 -17.40 5.39 -2.11
N VAL A 138 -16.35 5.09 -2.87
CA VAL A 138 -15.02 4.84 -2.30
C VAL A 138 -14.52 6.07 -1.55
N TYR A 139 -14.61 7.26 -2.11
CA TYR A 139 -14.24 8.52 -1.45
C TYR A 139 -15.04 8.73 -0.16
N TRP A 140 -16.35 8.47 -0.18
CA TRP A 140 -17.19 8.60 1.00
C TRP A 140 -16.74 7.67 2.13
N TYR A 141 -16.51 6.37 1.84
CA TYR A 141 -16.05 5.44 2.87
C TYR A 141 -14.61 5.73 3.32
N ARG A 142 -13.73 6.19 2.44
CA ARG A 142 -12.39 6.65 2.84
C ARG A 142 -12.45 7.86 3.76
N PHE A 143 -13.34 8.80 3.48
CA PHE A 143 -13.60 9.93 4.39
C PHE A 143 -14.08 9.43 5.76
N LEU A 144 -15.03 8.49 5.82
CA LEU A 144 -15.48 7.90 7.08
C LEU A 144 -14.32 7.17 7.80
N ALA A 145 -13.47 6.46 7.07
CA ALA A 145 -12.28 5.81 7.61
C ALA A 145 -11.32 6.83 8.25
N SER A 146 -11.09 7.99 7.59
CA SER A 146 -10.22 9.04 8.11
C SER A 146 -10.74 9.71 9.39
N LEU A 147 -12.05 9.67 9.65
CA LEU A 147 -12.63 10.15 10.91
C LEU A 147 -12.16 9.30 12.10
N GLY A 148 -11.93 8.01 11.89
CA GLY A 148 -11.40 7.10 12.91
C GLY A 148 -9.90 7.26 13.13
N THR A 149 -9.09 7.31 12.07
CA THR A 149 -7.62 7.39 12.14
C THR A 149 -7.12 8.67 12.77
N THR A 150 -7.70 9.82 12.45
CA THR A 150 -7.33 11.10 13.07
C THR A 150 -7.59 11.13 14.60
N TYR A 151 -8.34 10.18 15.15
CA TYR A 151 -8.53 10.11 16.60
C TYR A 151 -7.28 9.62 17.35
N VAL A 152 -6.41 8.90 16.69
CA VAL A 152 -5.26 8.20 17.30
C VAL A 152 -3.91 8.89 16.99
N GLY A 153 -3.92 10.01 16.25
CA GLY A 153 -2.69 10.76 15.95
C GLY A 153 -1.89 10.25 14.76
N ASP A 154 -2.24 9.09 14.19
CA ASP A 154 -1.58 8.58 13.00
C ASP A 154 -2.00 9.37 11.76
N HIS A 155 -1.02 9.86 11.00
CA HIS A 155 -1.20 10.56 9.72
C HIS A 155 -1.93 11.92 9.75
N VAL A 156 -2.00 12.60 10.90
CA VAL A 156 -2.60 13.95 10.98
C VAL A 156 -1.88 14.94 10.05
N ASP A 157 -0.60 14.74 9.82
CA ASP A 157 0.22 15.67 9.04
C ASP A 157 0.02 15.54 7.52
N MET A 158 -0.51 14.42 7.03
CA MET A 158 -0.82 14.20 5.61
C MET A 158 -2.09 14.92 5.12
N HIS A 159 -2.90 15.49 6.02
CA HIS A 159 -4.11 16.21 5.65
C HIS A 159 -3.87 17.71 5.48
N SER A 160 -4.41 18.28 4.40
CA SER A 160 -4.43 19.75 4.23
C SER A 160 -5.20 20.41 5.39
N THR A 161 -4.89 21.68 5.67
CA THR A 161 -5.57 22.47 6.73
C THR A 161 -7.10 22.44 6.59
N LYS A 162 -7.62 22.48 5.36
CA LYS A 162 -9.07 22.38 5.09
C LYS A 162 -9.63 21.00 5.46
N GLN A 163 -8.93 19.94 5.14
CA GLN A 163 -9.33 18.57 5.51
C GLN A 163 -9.32 18.38 7.03
N LYS A 164 -8.29 18.87 7.73
CA LYS A 164 -8.21 18.85 9.19
C LYS A 164 -9.41 19.55 9.85
N LEU A 165 -9.83 20.71 9.32
CA LEU A 165 -11.01 21.45 9.83
C LEU A 165 -12.31 20.66 9.61
N ILE A 166 -12.52 20.09 8.42
CA ILE A 166 -13.71 19.30 8.10
C ILE A 166 -13.77 18.06 8.99
N ILE A 167 -12.68 17.32 9.10
CA ILE A 167 -12.59 16.14 9.95
C ILE A 167 -12.85 16.48 11.41
N GLY A 168 -12.26 17.57 11.92
CA GLY A 168 -12.47 18.08 13.27
C GLY A 168 -13.93 18.42 13.57
N PHE A 169 -14.61 19.06 12.62
CA PHE A 169 -16.03 19.39 12.72
C PHE A 169 -16.91 18.12 12.86
N PHE A 170 -16.74 17.14 11.98
CA PHE A 170 -17.49 15.89 12.02
C PHE A 170 -17.18 15.06 13.28
N LYS A 171 -15.95 15.11 13.78
CA LYS A 171 -15.60 14.48 15.06
C LYS A 171 -16.33 15.12 16.23
N LYS A 172 -16.35 16.46 16.28
CA LYS A 172 -17.07 17.22 17.32
C LYS A 172 -18.56 16.88 17.34
N LEU A 173 -19.15 16.58 16.19
CA LEU A 173 -20.54 16.11 16.05
C LEU A 173 -20.74 14.64 16.46
N GLY A 174 -19.69 13.91 16.87
CA GLY A 174 -19.78 12.52 17.29
C GLY A 174 -19.90 11.50 16.15
N PHE A 175 -19.70 11.91 14.90
CA PHE A 175 -19.82 11.03 13.72
C PHE A 175 -18.92 9.80 13.80
N ALA A 176 -17.73 9.92 14.39
CA ALA A 176 -16.81 8.78 14.57
C ALA A 176 -17.42 7.64 15.41
N LYS A 177 -18.32 7.97 16.37
CA LYS A 177 -19.00 6.98 17.22
C LYS A 177 -20.09 6.21 16.46
N LEU A 178 -20.70 6.83 15.43
CA LEU A 178 -21.75 6.21 14.61
C LEU A 178 -21.17 5.20 13.60
N PHE A 179 -19.89 5.30 13.29
CA PHE A 179 -19.22 4.48 12.29
C PHE A 179 -17.98 3.79 12.89
N PRO A 180 -18.14 2.64 13.59
CA PRO A 180 -17.00 1.88 14.11
C PRO A 180 -16.00 1.56 13.01
N GLN A 181 -14.73 1.87 13.23
CA GLN A 181 -13.67 1.87 12.22
C GLN A 181 -13.56 0.54 11.46
N ASN A 182 -13.55 -0.58 12.18
CA ASN A 182 -13.48 -1.91 11.56
C ASN A 182 -14.70 -2.21 10.67
N SER A 183 -15.89 -1.66 10.99
CA SER A 183 -17.07 -1.78 10.13
C SER A 183 -16.93 -0.96 8.85
N VAL A 184 -16.34 0.22 8.94
CA VAL A 184 -16.04 1.06 7.77
C VAL A 184 -15.00 0.36 6.88
N TYR A 185 -13.93 -0.19 7.46
CA TYR A 185 -12.89 -0.91 6.72
C TYR A 185 -13.46 -2.13 5.98
N ARG A 186 -14.32 -2.94 6.65
CA ARG A 186 -15.00 -4.07 5.99
C ARG A 186 -15.90 -3.63 4.83
N ARG A 187 -16.65 -2.52 4.98
CA ARG A 187 -17.49 -1.97 3.91
C ARG A 187 -16.65 -1.45 2.76
N LEU A 188 -15.52 -0.84 3.06
CA LEU A 188 -14.58 -0.34 2.07
C LEU A 188 -13.94 -1.49 1.29
N ASP A 189 -13.48 -2.53 1.98
CA ASP A 189 -12.93 -3.74 1.37
C ASP A 189 -13.97 -4.47 0.51
N ASN A 190 -15.21 -4.62 0.99
CA ASN A 190 -16.31 -5.18 0.20
C ASN A 190 -16.65 -4.34 -1.04
N LEU A 191 -16.41 -3.04 -1.01
CA LEU A 191 -16.57 -2.18 -2.16
C LEU A 191 -15.44 -2.39 -3.16
N TYR A 192 -14.19 -2.48 -2.71
CA TYR A 192 -13.03 -2.72 -3.56
C TYR A 192 -13.13 -4.05 -4.31
N LYS A 193 -13.41 -5.15 -3.63
CA LYS A 193 -13.50 -6.49 -4.22
C LYS A 193 -14.76 -6.77 -5.05
N LYS A 194 -15.62 -5.76 -5.21
CA LYS A 194 -16.89 -5.91 -5.95
C LYS A 194 -16.69 -6.32 -7.41
N TYR A 195 -15.60 -5.92 -8.02
CA TYR A 195 -15.30 -6.16 -9.43
C TYR A 195 -14.04 -7.02 -9.55
N ASP A 196 -14.19 -8.20 -10.09
CA ASP A 196 -13.07 -9.11 -10.39
C ASP A 196 -12.16 -8.45 -11.43
N TRP A 197 -10.90 -8.20 -11.07
CA TRP A 197 -9.96 -7.46 -11.91
C TRP A 197 -9.68 -8.15 -13.25
N LYS A 198 -9.70 -9.50 -13.32
CA LYS A 198 -9.50 -10.27 -14.56
C LYS A 198 -10.68 -10.17 -15.51
N LYS A 199 -11.88 -9.82 -15.01
CA LYS A 199 -13.12 -9.71 -15.82
C LYS A 199 -13.45 -8.27 -16.22
N GLN A 200 -12.70 -7.30 -15.73
CA GLN A 200 -12.88 -5.89 -16.06
C GLN A 200 -11.86 -5.44 -17.11
N LYS A 201 -12.18 -4.36 -17.82
CA LYS A 201 -11.24 -3.66 -18.71
C LYS A 201 -10.25 -2.78 -17.93
N TYR A 202 -10.56 -2.48 -16.68
CA TYR A 202 -9.79 -1.59 -15.83
C TYR A 202 -9.55 -2.24 -14.49
N ALA A 203 -8.32 -2.17 -14.02
CA ALA A 203 -7.88 -2.63 -12.72
C ALA A 203 -6.84 -1.68 -12.12
N GLY A 204 -6.62 -1.79 -10.83
CA GLY A 204 -5.58 -1.03 -10.14
C GLY A 204 -5.63 -1.19 -8.64
N THR A 205 -4.65 -0.61 -7.98
CA THR A 205 -4.54 -0.56 -6.52
C THR A 205 -5.42 0.57 -5.98
N ILE A 206 -6.75 0.38 -6.08
CA ILE A 206 -7.78 1.41 -5.83
C ILE A 206 -7.74 1.97 -4.40
N ASN A 207 -7.23 1.21 -3.44
CA ASN A 207 -7.11 1.63 -2.06
C ASN A 207 -5.83 2.41 -1.75
N ALA A 208 -4.91 2.54 -2.70
CA ALA A 208 -3.66 3.29 -2.54
C ALA A 208 -3.87 4.83 -2.58
N SER A 209 -2.79 5.56 -2.34
CA SER A 209 -2.81 7.04 -2.25
C SER A 209 -3.15 7.72 -3.57
N LEU A 210 -2.62 7.23 -4.69
CA LEU A 210 -2.84 7.81 -6.03
C LEU A 210 -4.19 7.45 -6.65
N PHE A 211 -4.94 6.55 -6.01
CA PHE A 211 -6.34 6.26 -6.26
C PHE A 211 -6.75 6.13 -7.75
N ALA A 212 -7.36 7.17 -8.34
CA ALA A 212 -7.86 7.11 -9.71
C ALA A 212 -6.76 7.05 -10.78
N LYS A 213 -5.55 7.55 -10.49
CA LYS A 213 -4.41 7.43 -11.40
C LYS A 213 -3.96 5.98 -11.58
N GLU A 214 -4.10 5.18 -10.53
CA GLU A 214 -3.68 3.78 -10.52
C GLU A 214 -4.67 2.83 -11.20
N VAL A 215 -5.89 3.31 -11.50
CA VAL A 215 -6.85 2.54 -12.29
C VAL A 215 -6.55 2.71 -13.77
N MET A 216 -6.09 1.64 -14.38
CA MET A 216 -5.61 1.61 -15.77
C MET A 216 -6.10 0.36 -16.50
N PRO A 217 -5.95 0.28 -17.84
CA PRO A 217 -6.29 -0.93 -18.58
C PRO A 217 -5.64 -2.18 -17.96
N VAL A 218 -6.40 -3.26 -17.84
CA VAL A 218 -5.95 -4.49 -17.14
C VAL A 218 -4.74 -5.13 -17.80
N GLU A 219 -4.58 -4.97 -19.13
CA GLU A 219 -3.44 -5.47 -19.88
C GLU A 219 -2.09 -4.89 -19.41
N ILE A 220 -2.10 -3.70 -18.78
CA ILE A 220 -0.88 -3.12 -18.21
C ILE A 220 -0.32 -4.00 -17.10
N TRP A 221 -1.18 -4.57 -16.27
CA TRP A 221 -0.77 -5.51 -15.24
C TRP A 221 -0.33 -6.85 -15.85
N GLY A 222 -1.17 -7.47 -16.69
CA GLY A 222 -0.91 -8.75 -17.33
C GLY A 222 -0.49 -9.84 -16.34
N GLU A 223 0.38 -10.75 -16.79
CA GLU A 223 0.99 -11.79 -15.93
C GLU A 223 2.21 -11.29 -15.16
N GLY A 224 2.69 -10.09 -15.51
CA GLY A 224 3.90 -9.51 -14.96
C GLY A 224 5.18 -9.98 -15.65
N VAL A 225 6.23 -9.20 -15.45
CA VAL A 225 7.59 -9.54 -15.91
C VAL A 225 8.56 -9.38 -14.75
N GLU A 226 9.54 -10.28 -14.67
CA GLU A 226 10.60 -10.22 -13.66
C GLU A 226 11.57 -9.07 -13.98
N LYS A 227 11.90 -8.28 -12.94
CA LYS A 227 12.93 -7.25 -13.01
C LYS A 227 13.94 -7.42 -11.88
N PRO A 228 15.22 -7.10 -12.10
CA PRO A 228 16.22 -7.05 -11.05
C PRO A 228 15.78 -6.08 -9.93
N PHE A 229 16.08 -6.45 -8.71
CA PHE A 229 15.88 -5.60 -7.54
C PHE A 229 16.91 -5.95 -6.48
N GLU A 230 17.95 -5.15 -6.32
CA GLU A 230 19.14 -5.42 -5.50
C GLU A 230 19.78 -6.80 -5.86
N ASP A 231 19.75 -7.77 -4.97
CA ASP A 231 20.31 -9.11 -5.16
C ASP A 231 19.27 -10.18 -5.54
N THR A 232 18.08 -9.78 -5.98
CA THR A 232 16.96 -10.67 -6.28
C THR A 232 16.14 -10.16 -7.48
N PHE A 233 15.00 -10.80 -7.74
CA PHE A 233 14.06 -10.40 -8.78
C PHE A 233 12.65 -10.32 -8.22
N PHE A 234 11.89 -9.33 -8.71
CA PHE A 234 10.46 -9.21 -8.41
C PHE A 234 9.67 -8.95 -9.67
N LYS A 235 8.42 -9.39 -9.64
CA LYS A 235 7.46 -9.17 -10.69
C LYS A 235 6.99 -7.71 -10.68
N VAL A 236 7.00 -7.07 -11.85
CA VAL A 236 6.41 -5.76 -12.12
C VAL A 236 5.29 -5.89 -13.15
N PRO A 237 4.39 -4.88 -13.32
CA PRO A 237 3.39 -4.91 -14.37
C PRO A 237 3.99 -5.22 -15.75
N THR A 238 3.30 -6.02 -16.55
CA THR A 238 3.80 -6.44 -17.88
C THR A 238 4.18 -5.25 -18.75
N GLU A 239 3.33 -4.21 -18.78
CA GLU A 239 3.59 -2.97 -19.48
C GLU A 239 4.10 -1.88 -18.51
N TYR A 240 5.17 -2.19 -17.78
CA TYR A 240 5.72 -1.31 -16.73
C TYR A 240 6.07 0.09 -17.24
N ASP A 241 6.47 0.26 -18.50
CA ASP A 241 6.73 1.57 -19.09
C ASP A 241 5.45 2.41 -19.18
N ARG A 242 4.34 1.84 -19.68
CA ARG A 242 3.03 2.52 -19.68
C ARG A 242 2.53 2.79 -18.26
N TYR A 243 2.77 1.86 -17.32
CA TYR A 243 2.45 2.02 -15.91
C TYR A 243 3.19 3.24 -15.31
N LEU A 244 4.50 3.30 -15.49
CA LEU A 244 5.35 4.37 -14.95
C LEU A 244 5.06 5.73 -15.60
N LYS A 245 4.90 5.77 -16.93
CA LYS A 245 4.51 7.00 -17.64
C LYS A 245 3.19 7.57 -17.11
N ARG A 246 2.22 6.71 -16.82
CA ARG A 246 0.94 7.15 -16.27
C ARG A 246 1.06 7.73 -14.85
N LEU A 247 1.94 7.20 -14.02
CA LEU A 247 2.11 7.66 -12.64
C LEU A 247 3.03 8.87 -12.53
N TYR A 248 4.17 8.83 -13.25
CA TYR A 248 5.28 9.75 -13.06
C TYR A 248 5.55 10.64 -14.29
N GLY A 249 4.85 10.45 -15.40
CA GLY A 249 5.05 11.24 -16.62
C GLY A 249 5.94 10.57 -17.65
N GLU A 250 5.94 11.10 -18.87
CA GLU A 250 6.65 10.52 -20.03
C GLU A 250 8.16 10.41 -19.82
N ASN A 251 8.73 11.32 -19.04
CA ASN A 251 10.19 11.44 -18.83
C ASN A 251 10.70 10.79 -17.55
N TYR A 252 9.90 9.91 -16.89
CA TYR A 252 10.20 9.34 -15.57
C TYR A 252 11.64 8.78 -15.42
N LEU A 253 12.24 8.27 -16.51
CA LEU A 253 13.62 7.75 -16.49
C LEU A 253 14.67 8.86 -16.31
N HIS A 254 14.39 10.06 -16.80
CA HIS A 254 15.35 11.17 -16.86
C HIS A 254 15.04 12.28 -15.86
N GLU A 255 13.79 12.36 -15.38
CA GLU A 255 13.44 13.33 -14.35
C GLU A 255 14.09 12.98 -13.02
N GLU A 256 14.80 13.94 -12.46
CA GLU A 256 15.29 13.90 -11.10
C GLU A 256 14.30 14.68 -10.23
N PRO A 257 13.75 14.06 -9.16
CA PRO A 257 12.87 14.77 -8.25
C PRO A 257 13.63 15.92 -7.58
N SER A 258 12.91 16.97 -7.23
CA SER A 258 13.44 18.09 -6.44
C SER A 258 13.94 17.62 -5.06
N ASP A 259 14.80 18.40 -4.42
CA ASP A 259 15.30 18.05 -3.09
C ASP A 259 14.17 17.95 -2.04
N ASP A 260 13.05 18.65 -2.26
CA ASP A 260 11.87 18.52 -1.40
C ASP A 260 11.12 17.19 -1.62
N GLU A 261 11.13 16.67 -2.83
CA GLU A 261 10.55 15.35 -3.17
C GLU A 261 11.46 14.19 -2.76
N LYS A 262 12.77 14.43 -2.57
CA LYS A 262 13.74 13.45 -2.07
C LYS A 262 13.72 13.26 -0.55
N LYS A 263 12.82 13.93 0.17
CA LYS A 263 12.68 13.75 1.62
C LYS A 263 12.05 12.39 1.92
N SER A 264 12.73 11.62 2.77
CA SER A 264 12.22 10.33 3.23
C SER A 264 10.94 10.53 4.08
N HIS A 265 10.05 9.55 4.06
CA HIS A 265 8.82 9.59 4.86
C HIS A 265 9.09 9.46 6.37
N LEU A 266 10.29 9.04 6.76
CA LEU A 266 10.72 8.91 8.17
C LEU A 266 11.17 10.23 8.81
N GLY A 267 10.98 11.33 8.10
CA GLY A 267 11.23 12.68 8.60
C GLY A 267 12.70 12.95 8.84
N GLY A 268 13.19 14.02 8.24
CA GLY A 268 14.43 14.64 8.69
C GLY A 268 14.19 15.36 10.01
#